data_815baf255597740430f49bb9c5ad99c9
#
_entry.id   815baf255597740430f49bb9c5ad99c9
#
_cell.length_a   1.000
_cell.length_b   1.000
_cell.length_c   1.000
_cell.angle_alpha   90.00
_cell.angle_beta   90.00
_cell.angle_gamma   90.00
#
_symmetry.space_group_name_H-M   'P 1'
#
loop_
_entity.id
_entity.type
_entity.pdbx_description
1 polymer ?
#
loop_
_entity_poly.entity_id
_entity_poly.type
_entity_poly.pdbx_seq_one_letter_code
_entity_poly.pdbx_strand_id
1 'polypeptide(L)'
;MIERKPSPASKRSLKSLEAGSALFPHFRKHISLSGPVTAVQVAAISEASGLKERQIRTLAARYRAHPVAESLAPKPRGPTVGSHRVDPVVRVAIDALIDEIALKMVPPTRAEAARQIWGLLHADNGNHRFPADLIPSEKTIERLLGEISSRVWAKTTMGSKTRSAHEAHPGEYRSEGFLDLVQMDHTRGDVILVDSLRREELGRPWITFLVEIWTRSILGYYVSFGDPSIFRCGRAVASALLPKEPILKHLGVDVSYPMFGLFKRLHADQAKPHRSEAFRRACVRNGIDPDVRKPGPAHLGGHIERLIGTMVGKLRLLPGATGSNVSARDGYDAEAEAAMTLAEFERWLLCQIAVYHHTPHSALGGLCPAQMWEQEAARHGPLLPVSVESEQLFRQFLPSKSLTVHSKGIQIKHRRYWHRELAVRIGQKIEVSWDERTIQHVYAELDGGFVKMPVIGQYPDVWEADWEAARASVRALGRAYQADGGRAATARAVAAANQEIHQARARTKEARRRAKRREGEGTTLADLRAPERPEKPPILWKPVSELDEDGWLKVQP
;
A
#
# COMPACT_ATOMS: atom_id res chain seq x y z
N MET A 1 11.31 28.99 -22.72
CA MET A 1 11.03 28.31 -24.02
C MET A 1 10.43 26.94 -23.72
N ILE A 2 9.18 26.67 -24.10
CA ILE A 2 8.48 25.41 -23.83
C ILE A 2 9.15 24.29 -24.62
N GLU A 3 9.63 23.25 -23.94
CA GLU A 3 10.19 22.07 -24.58
C GLU A 3 9.08 21.27 -25.28
N ARG A 4 9.20 21.10 -26.61
CA ARG A 4 8.22 20.43 -27.44
C ARG A 4 8.67 19.02 -27.83
N LYS A 5 7.71 18.15 -28.09
CA LYS A 5 7.99 16.81 -28.61
C LYS A 5 8.75 16.92 -29.93
N PRO A 6 9.78 16.10 -30.15
CA PRO A 6 10.41 16.03 -31.47
C PRO A 6 9.35 15.64 -32.51
N SER A 7 9.40 16.32 -33.65
CA SER A 7 8.47 16.08 -34.75
C SER A 7 8.53 14.61 -35.21
N PRO A 8 7.40 13.96 -35.55
CA PRO A 8 7.36 12.55 -35.99
C PRO A 8 7.98 12.32 -37.39
N ALA A 9 9.02 13.06 -37.74
CA ALA A 9 9.72 12.98 -39.02
C ALA A 9 10.31 11.59 -39.34
N SER A 10 10.47 10.70 -38.34
CA SER A 10 11.30 9.50 -38.51
C SER A 10 10.66 8.34 -39.31
N LYS A 11 9.37 8.04 -39.14
CA LYS A 11 8.77 6.85 -39.81
C LYS A 11 8.45 7.03 -41.29
N ARG A 12 8.11 8.27 -41.73
CA ARG A 12 7.92 8.58 -43.16
C ARG A 12 9.24 8.80 -43.89
N SER A 13 10.27 9.27 -43.24
CA SER A 13 11.60 9.45 -43.81
C SER A 13 12.30 8.13 -44.10
N LEU A 14 12.17 7.13 -43.22
CA LEU A 14 12.75 5.79 -43.46
C LEU A 14 12.18 5.12 -44.69
N LYS A 15 10.85 5.06 -44.87
CA LYS A 15 10.22 4.51 -46.09
C LYS A 15 10.61 5.27 -47.37
N SER A 16 10.78 6.59 -47.31
CA SER A 16 11.21 7.35 -48.47
C SER A 16 12.69 7.16 -48.77
N LEU A 17 13.55 6.98 -47.77
CA LEU A 17 14.97 6.62 -47.93
C LEU A 17 15.13 5.21 -48.49
N GLU A 18 14.33 4.24 -48.03
CA GLU A 18 14.29 2.88 -48.56
C GLU A 18 13.91 2.89 -50.06
N ALA A 19 12.88 3.68 -50.43
CA ALA A 19 12.48 3.85 -51.83
C ALA A 19 13.61 4.49 -52.69
N GLY A 20 14.32 5.49 -52.15
CA GLY A 20 15.49 6.09 -52.81
C GLY A 20 16.64 5.11 -52.95
N SER A 21 16.91 4.32 -51.92
CA SER A 21 17.94 3.28 -51.93
C SER A 21 17.65 2.17 -52.93
N ALA A 22 16.38 1.78 -53.11
CA ALA A 22 15.95 0.79 -54.11
C ALA A 22 16.17 1.29 -55.54
N LEU A 23 15.98 2.58 -55.79
CA LEU A 23 16.19 3.18 -57.11
C LEU A 23 17.67 3.46 -57.44
N PHE A 24 18.51 3.65 -56.44
CA PHE A 24 19.89 4.09 -56.62
C PHE A 24 20.75 3.19 -57.52
N PRO A 25 20.71 1.83 -57.43
CA PRO A 25 21.49 0.98 -58.30
C PRO A 25 21.14 1.17 -59.80
N HIS A 26 19.84 1.35 -60.12
CA HIS A 26 19.36 1.53 -61.47
C HIS A 26 19.81 2.89 -62.05
N PHE A 27 19.73 3.96 -61.26
CA PHE A 27 20.19 5.28 -61.67
C PHE A 27 21.73 5.31 -61.82
N ARG A 28 22.48 4.72 -60.91
CA ARG A 28 23.93 4.61 -60.98
C ARG A 28 24.41 3.86 -62.22
N LYS A 29 23.69 2.81 -62.63
CA LYS A 29 24.03 1.98 -63.80
C LYS A 29 23.73 2.69 -65.09
N HIS A 30 22.62 3.43 -65.22
CA HIS A 30 22.10 3.92 -66.47
C HIS A 30 22.20 5.43 -66.69
N ILE A 31 22.38 6.24 -65.66
CA ILE A 31 22.45 7.70 -65.76
C ILE A 31 23.89 8.18 -65.62
N SER A 32 24.44 8.75 -66.68
CA SER A 32 25.71 9.47 -66.62
C SER A 32 25.54 10.83 -65.96
N LEU A 33 26.59 11.30 -65.24
CA LEU A 33 26.57 12.59 -64.52
C LEU A 33 26.59 13.79 -65.48
N SER A 34 26.94 13.61 -66.74
CA SER A 34 26.97 14.63 -67.81
C SER A 34 26.23 14.20 -69.04
N GLY A 35 25.78 15.14 -69.87
CA GLY A 35 25.08 14.91 -71.15
C GLY A 35 23.55 14.70 -71.00
N PRO A 36 22.82 14.68 -72.11
CA PRO A 36 21.34 14.50 -72.09
C PRO A 36 20.96 13.10 -71.62
N VAL A 37 19.77 12.96 -70.98
CA VAL A 37 19.17 11.66 -70.64
C VAL A 37 18.52 11.09 -71.88
N THR A 38 19.04 9.99 -72.39
CA THR A 38 18.56 9.37 -73.63
C THR A 38 17.28 8.52 -73.44
N ALA A 39 16.52 8.32 -74.48
CA ALA A 39 15.31 7.47 -74.44
C ALA A 39 15.64 6.02 -74.03
N VAL A 40 16.80 5.49 -74.43
CA VAL A 40 17.25 4.15 -74.06
C VAL A 40 17.51 4.03 -72.55
N GLN A 41 18.14 5.04 -71.93
CA GLN A 41 18.37 5.08 -70.50
C GLN A 41 17.06 5.16 -69.71
N VAL A 42 16.10 5.96 -70.19
CA VAL A 42 14.77 6.07 -69.60
C VAL A 42 14.01 4.76 -69.66
N ALA A 43 14.04 4.09 -70.86
CA ALA A 43 13.38 2.80 -70.99
C ALA A 43 13.93 1.72 -70.10
N ALA A 44 15.26 1.62 -69.95
CA ALA A 44 15.92 0.65 -69.07
C ALA A 44 15.58 0.88 -67.59
N ILE A 45 15.49 2.14 -67.12
CA ILE A 45 15.10 2.43 -65.74
C ILE A 45 13.61 2.22 -65.54
N SER A 46 12.78 2.53 -66.55
CA SER A 46 11.32 2.31 -66.49
C SER A 46 10.99 0.82 -66.34
N GLU A 47 11.63 -0.01 -67.11
CA GLU A 47 11.48 -1.47 -67.06
C GLU A 47 11.89 -2.04 -65.69
N ALA A 48 13.02 -1.56 -65.12
CA ALA A 48 13.54 -2.03 -63.86
C ALA A 48 12.80 -1.48 -62.61
N SER A 49 12.17 -0.29 -62.70
CA SER A 49 11.59 0.39 -61.53
C SER A 49 10.08 0.65 -61.60
N GLY A 50 9.46 0.43 -62.76
CA GLY A 50 8.05 0.74 -63.02
C GLY A 50 7.71 2.24 -63.02
N LEU A 51 8.72 3.13 -62.99
CA LEU A 51 8.52 4.58 -63.01
C LEU A 51 8.19 5.10 -64.41
N LYS A 52 7.31 6.13 -64.48
CA LYS A 52 6.99 6.80 -65.75
C LYS A 52 8.16 7.68 -66.21
N GLU A 53 8.32 7.84 -67.51
CA GLU A 53 9.39 8.64 -68.13
C GLU A 53 9.59 10.02 -67.51
N ARG A 54 8.52 10.78 -67.29
CA ARG A 54 8.58 12.11 -66.62
C ARG A 54 9.19 12.07 -65.22
N GLN A 55 8.88 11.01 -64.46
CA GLN A 55 9.44 10.83 -63.13
C GLN A 55 10.93 10.51 -63.17
N ILE A 56 11.33 9.64 -64.12
CA ILE A 56 12.72 9.27 -64.33
C ILE A 56 13.55 10.47 -64.74
N ARG A 57 13.10 11.30 -65.68
CA ARG A 57 13.80 12.54 -66.06
C ARG A 57 13.95 13.53 -64.92
N THR A 58 12.91 13.67 -64.09
CA THR A 58 12.96 14.52 -62.88
C THR A 58 13.94 13.99 -61.87
N LEU A 59 13.93 12.69 -61.57
CA LEU A 59 14.85 12.04 -60.65
C LEU A 59 16.29 12.02 -61.19
N ALA A 60 16.50 11.87 -62.49
CA ALA A 60 17.82 11.94 -63.12
C ALA A 60 18.44 13.34 -62.96
N ALA A 61 17.68 14.41 -63.07
CA ALA A 61 18.17 15.76 -62.82
C ALA A 61 18.61 15.92 -61.35
N ARG A 62 17.83 15.39 -60.41
CA ARG A 62 18.18 15.42 -58.97
C ARG A 62 19.38 14.56 -58.67
N TYR A 63 19.49 13.36 -59.25
CA TYR A 63 20.63 12.47 -59.08
C TYR A 63 21.93 13.08 -59.61
N ARG A 64 21.87 13.79 -60.73
CA ARG A 64 23.04 14.49 -61.29
C ARG A 64 23.53 15.63 -60.40
N ALA A 65 22.60 16.37 -59.79
CA ALA A 65 22.97 17.42 -58.85
C ALA A 65 23.63 16.86 -57.58
N HIS A 66 23.14 15.72 -57.09
CA HIS A 66 23.67 15.01 -55.90
C HIS A 66 23.57 13.51 -56.13
N PRO A 67 24.67 12.81 -56.52
CA PRO A 67 24.65 11.38 -56.89
C PRO A 67 24.62 10.44 -55.69
N VAL A 68 23.60 10.59 -54.83
CA VAL A 68 23.35 9.80 -53.60
C VAL A 68 21.92 9.26 -53.60
N ALA A 69 21.70 8.16 -52.91
CA ALA A 69 20.37 7.51 -52.81
C ALA A 69 19.28 8.45 -52.29
N GLU A 70 19.63 9.33 -51.36
CA GLU A 70 18.72 10.33 -50.79
C GLU A 70 18.15 11.31 -51.82
N SER A 71 18.89 11.61 -52.92
CA SER A 71 18.41 12.48 -53.99
C SER A 71 17.25 11.88 -54.76
N LEU A 72 17.14 10.57 -54.80
CA LEU A 72 16.10 9.80 -55.44
C LEU A 72 14.88 9.56 -54.53
N ALA A 73 15.01 9.83 -53.25
CA ALA A 73 13.91 9.67 -52.30
C ALA A 73 12.72 10.60 -52.63
N PRO A 74 11.47 10.11 -52.50
CA PRO A 74 10.29 10.94 -52.65
C PRO A 74 10.32 12.12 -51.68
N LYS A 75 10.13 13.33 -52.18
CA LYS A 75 10.01 14.51 -51.30
C LYS A 75 8.75 14.36 -50.46
N PRO A 76 8.81 14.71 -49.14
CA PRO A 76 7.63 14.72 -48.30
C PRO A 76 6.56 15.63 -48.91
N ARG A 77 5.33 15.11 -49.04
CA ARG A 77 4.17 15.90 -49.48
C ARG A 77 3.67 16.73 -48.28
N GLY A 78 3.47 18.02 -48.50
CA GLY A 78 2.95 18.93 -47.50
C GLY A 78 3.92 20.05 -47.12
N PRO A 79 3.53 20.92 -46.22
CA PRO A 79 4.39 21.99 -45.70
C PRO A 79 5.65 21.43 -45.06
N THR A 80 6.72 22.19 -45.09
CA THR A 80 7.99 21.82 -44.45
C THR A 80 7.75 21.50 -42.97
N VAL A 81 8.37 20.43 -42.48
CA VAL A 81 8.30 20.07 -41.05
C VAL A 81 8.76 21.26 -40.23
N GLY A 82 7.90 21.71 -39.30
CA GLY A 82 8.17 22.92 -38.48
C GLY A 82 7.59 24.23 -39.04
N SER A 83 7.05 24.27 -40.29
CA SER A 83 6.28 25.41 -40.76
C SER A 83 4.90 25.44 -40.08
N HIS A 84 4.71 26.40 -39.18
CA HIS A 84 3.42 26.62 -38.55
C HIS A 84 2.65 27.66 -39.36
N ARG A 85 1.36 27.39 -39.65
CA ARG A 85 0.42 28.32 -40.29
C ARG A 85 -0.09 29.42 -39.32
N VAL A 86 0.43 29.43 -38.12
CA VAL A 86 0.07 30.42 -37.09
C VAL A 86 1.05 31.56 -37.18
N ASP A 87 0.52 32.77 -37.20
CA ASP A 87 1.34 34.00 -37.20
C ASP A 87 2.34 33.98 -36.03
N PRO A 88 3.61 34.35 -36.24
CA PRO A 88 4.65 34.30 -35.21
C PRO A 88 4.30 35.10 -33.94
N VAL A 89 3.63 36.25 -34.09
CA VAL A 89 3.26 37.13 -32.95
C VAL A 89 2.14 36.47 -32.15
N VAL A 90 1.12 35.94 -32.84
CA VAL A 90 0.05 35.18 -32.21
C VAL A 90 0.59 33.90 -31.53
N ARG A 91 1.61 33.28 -32.14
CA ARG A 91 2.26 32.12 -31.55
C ARG A 91 2.93 32.40 -30.21
N VAL A 92 3.64 33.51 -30.11
CA VAL A 92 4.28 33.94 -28.82
C VAL A 92 3.22 34.20 -27.76
N ALA A 93 2.08 34.82 -28.12
CA ALA A 93 0.98 35.03 -27.19
C ALA A 93 0.35 33.69 -26.73
N ILE A 94 0.15 32.74 -27.66
CA ILE A 94 -0.33 31.39 -27.29
C ILE A 94 0.64 30.72 -26.34
N ASP A 95 1.94 30.79 -26.57
CA ASP A 95 2.95 30.13 -25.73
C ASP A 95 2.96 30.75 -24.31
N ALA A 96 2.78 32.05 -24.15
CA ALA A 96 2.64 32.73 -22.85
C ALA A 96 1.35 32.25 -22.11
N LEU A 97 0.23 32.19 -22.82
CA LEU A 97 -1.04 31.72 -22.25
C LEU A 97 -1.03 30.22 -21.90
N ILE A 98 -0.24 29.40 -22.59
CA ILE A 98 -0.03 28.00 -22.25
C ILE A 98 0.61 27.87 -20.86
N ASP A 99 1.63 28.66 -20.55
CA ASP A 99 2.28 28.66 -19.23
C ASP A 99 1.29 29.07 -18.13
N GLU A 100 0.42 30.03 -18.42
CA GLU A 100 -0.53 30.57 -17.46
C GLU A 100 -1.74 29.64 -17.22
N ILE A 101 -2.28 29.01 -18.26
CA ILE A 101 -3.57 28.30 -18.21
C ILE A 101 -3.39 26.78 -18.14
N ALA A 102 -2.54 26.23 -18.99
CA ALA A 102 -2.44 24.78 -19.19
C ALA A 102 -1.42 24.12 -18.26
N LEU A 103 -0.36 24.80 -17.90
CA LEU A 103 0.72 24.27 -17.08
C LEU A 103 0.53 24.62 -15.60
N LYS A 104 -0.54 24.12 -14.99
CA LYS A 104 -0.87 24.27 -13.55
C LYS A 104 -0.85 22.93 -12.84
N MET A 105 -0.76 22.95 -11.50
CA MET A 105 -0.80 21.73 -10.68
C MET A 105 -2.11 20.95 -10.82
N VAL A 106 -3.22 21.64 -11.12
CA VAL A 106 -4.52 21.03 -11.49
C VAL A 106 -4.89 21.60 -12.85
N PRO A 107 -4.43 21.00 -13.95
CA PRO A 107 -4.65 21.52 -15.29
C PRO A 107 -6.09 21.24 -15.75
N PRO A 108 -6.67 22.17 -16.56
CA PRO A 108 -7.88 21.87 -17.31
C PRO A 108 -7.59 20.80 -18.38
N THR A 109 -8.61 20.20 -18.94
CA THR A 109 -8.44 19.34 -20.11
C THR A 109 -7.81 20.14 -21.26
N ARG A 110 -7.10 19.47 -22.18
CA ARG A 110 -6.50 20.16 -23.34
C ARG A 110 -7.52 20.93 -24.18
N ALA A 111 -8.71 20.39 -24.33
CA ALA A 111 -9.79 21.05 -25.05
C ALA A 111 -10.29 22.31 -24.33
N GLU A 112 -10.44 22.24 -23.00
CA GLU A 112 -10.81 23.42 -22.20
C GLU A 112 -9.73 24.47 -22.19
N ALA A 113 -8.46 24.09 -22.02
CA ALA A 113 -7.33 25.00 -22.10
C ALA A 113 -7.28 25.68 -23.48
N ALA A 114 -7.47 24.93 -24.58
CA ALA A 114 -7.51 25.49 -25.92
C ALA A 114 -8.64 26.48 -26.11
N ARG A 115 -9.83 26.19 -25.57
CA ARG A 115 -10.99 27.09 -25.61
C ARG A 115 -10.75 28.38 -24.84
N GLN A 116 -10.16 28.29 -23.63
CA GLN A 116 -9.82 29.45 -22.83
C GLN A 116 -8.77 30.33 -23.52
N ILE A 117 -7.70 29.73 -24.04
CA ILE A 117 -6.66 30.46 -24.80
C ILE A 117 -7.28 31.10 -26.03
N TRP A 118 -8.11 30.38 -26.77
CA TRP A 118 -8.81 30.92 -27.94
C TRP A 118 -9.71 32.12 -27.58
N GLY A 119 -10.48 32.00 -26.49
CA GLY A 119 -11.31 33.08 -25.97
C GLY A 119 -10.51 34.32 -25.58
N LEU A 120 -9.38 34.15 -24.91
CA LEU A 120 -8.50 35.28 -24.51
C LEU A 120 -7.84 35.95 -25.70
N LEU A 121 -7.52 35.23 -26.77
CA LEU A 121 -7.00 35.83 -28.00
C LEU A 121 -8.04 36.67 -28.75
N HIS A 122 -9.34 36.40 -28.57
CA HIS A 122 -10.46 37.15 -29.12
C HIS A 122 -10.95 38.27 -28.18
N ALA A 123 -10.62 38.19 -26.88
CA ALA A 123 -11.09 39.16 -25.89
C ALA A 123 -10.43 40.51 -26.07
N ASP A 124 -11.23 41.59 -25.89
CA ASP A 124 -10.80 42.97 -25.98
C ASP A 124 -10.12 43.44 -24.69
N ASN A 125 -8.96 42.89 -24.36
CA ASN A 125 -8.20 43.24 -23.15
C ASN A 125 -7.14 44.30 -23.38
N GLY A 126 -7.46 45.36 -24.14
CA GLY A 126 -6.72 46.61 -24.21
C GLY A 126 -5.32 46.59 -24.85
N ASN A 127 -4.58 45.50 -24.82
CA ASN A 127 -3.20 45.42 -25.31
C ASN A 127 -2.91 44.34 -26.35
N HIS A 128 -3.85 43.44 -26.68
CA HIS A 128 -3.59 42.34 -27.59
C HIS A 128 -4.80 42.06 -28.50
N ARG A 129 -5.22 43.07 -29.28
CA ARG A 129 -6.16 42.82 -30.40
C ARG A 129 -5.41 42.16 -31.54
N PHE A 130 -5.59 40.87 -31.69
CA PHE A 130 -5.21 40.20 -32.92
C PHE A 130 -6.39 40.25 -33.92
N PRO A 131 -6.16 40.55 -35.19
CA PRO A 131 -7.17 40.37 -36.22
C PRO A 131 -7.75 38.97 -36.21
N ALA A 132 -9.06 38.83 -36.34
CA ALA A 132 -9.74 37.53 -36.22
C ALA A 132 -9.25 36.46 -37.21
N ASP A 133 -8.78 36.89 -38.37
CA ASP A 133 -8.19 36.05 -39.41
C ASP A 133 -6.81 35.50 -39.05
N LEU A 134 -6.08 36.14 -38.14
CA LEU A 134 -4.79 35.65 -37.66
C LEU A 134 -4.92 34.69 -36.47
N ILE A 135 -6.07 34.68 -35.78
CA ILE A 135 -6.28 33.80 -34.62
C ILE A 135 -6.57 32.38 -35.11
N PRO A 136 -5.77 31.37 -34.71
CA PRO A 136 -6.00 30.01 -35.14
C PRO A 136 -7.24 29.41 -34.48
N SER A 137 -7.85 28.39 -35.09
CA SER A 137 -9.00 27.69 -34.51
C SER A 137 -8.63 26.98 -33.18
N GLU A 138 -9.61 26.77 -32.28
CA GLU A 138 -9.45 26.00 -31.05
C GLU A 138 -8.72 24.67 -31.29
N LYS A 139 -9.07 23.96 -32.37
CA LYS A 139 -8.46 22.69 -32.76
C LYS A 139 -6.95 22.83 -33.06
N THR A 140 -6.53 23.95 -33.61
CA THR A 140 -5.12 24.24 -33.87
C THR A 140 -4.40 24.48 -32.55
N ILE A 141 -5.00 25.22 -31.61
CA ILE A 141 -4.44 25.46 -30.28
C ILE A 141 -4.35 24.15 -29.50
N GLU A 142 -5.40 23.30 -29.52
CA GLU A 142 -5.39 21.97 -28.90
C GLU A 142 -4.23 21.10 -29.44
N ARG A 143 -3.97 21.15 -30.75
CA ARG A 143 -2.82 20.48 -31.35
C ARG A 143 -1.49 21.02 -30.85
N LEU A 144 -1.37 22.34 -30.70
CA LEU A 144 -0.17 22.98 -30.14
C LEU A 144 0.09 22.57 -28.68
N LEU A 145 -0.97 22.43 -27.87
CA LEU A 145 -0.89 21.87 -26.52
C LEU A 145 -0.43 20.40 -26.56
N GLY A 146 -0.86 19.64 -27.59
CA GLY A 146 -0.42 18.28 -27.82
C GLY A 146 1.06 18.11 -28.19
N GLU A 147 1.70 19.18 -28.69
CA GLU A 147 3.13 19.20 -29.04
C GLU A 147 4.05 19.38 -27.82
N ILE A 148 3.52 19.82 -26.66
CA ILE A 148 4.30 19.95 -25.44
C ILE A 148 4.89 18.60 -25.06
N SER A 149 6.18 18.57 -24.69
CA SER A 149 6.84 17.33 -24.31
C SER A 149 6.17 16.69 -23.09
N SER A 150 6.06 15.38 -23.06
CA SER A 150 5.46 14.65 -21.95
C SER A 150 6.18 14.94 -20.62
N ARG A 151 7.47 15.23 -20.69
CA ARG A 151 8.31 15.58 -19.55
C ARG A 151 7.93 16.93 -18.95
N VAL A 152 7.76 17.97 -19.79
CA VAL A 152 7.34 19.32 -19.32
C VAL A 152 5.94 19.24 -18.76
N TRP A 153 5.01 18.57 -19.46
CA TRP A 153 3.65 18.37 -18.99
C TRP A 153 3.61 17.66 -17.63
N ALA A 154 4.34 16.55 -17.47
CA ALA A 154 4.41 15.80 -16.21
C ALA A 154 5.05 16.62 -15.08
N LYS A 155 6.08 17.43 -15.38
CA LYS A 155 6.77 18.25 -14.39
C LYS A 155 5.85 19.30 -13.76
N THR A 156 4.95 19.87 -14.52
CA THR A 156 4.11 21.01 -14.10
C THR A 156 2.72 20.61 -13.63
N THR A 157 2.15 19.51 -14.19
CA THR A 157 0.74 19.14 -14.01
C THR A 157 0.52 17.87 -13.19
N MET A 158 1.55 17.06 -13.00
CA MET A 158 1.43 15.75 -12.37
C MET A 158 2.13 15.67 -11.01
N GLY A 159 1.59 14.88 -10.10
CA GLY A 159 2.23 14.58 -8.82
C GLY A 159 3.57 13.85 -8.98
N SER A 160 4.39 13.82 -7.92
CA SER A 160 5.75 13.29 -7.94
C SER A 160 5.89 11.86 -8.48
N LYS A 161 4.92 10.98 -8.19
CA LYS A 161 4.91 9.58 -8.68
C LYS A 161 4.75 9.48 -10.20
N THR A 162 3.84 10.27 -10.77
CA THR A 162 3.57 10.25 -12.22
C THR A 162 4.66 11.00 -12.99
N ARG A 163 5.28 12.01 -12.37
CA ARG A 163 6.41 12.76 -12.94
C ARG A 163 7.60 11.85 -13.21
N SER A 164 7.97 10.99 -12.24
CA SER A 164 9.11 10.10 -12.41
C SER A 164 8.94 9.09 -13.54
N ALA A 165 7.70 8.71 -13.87
CA ALA A 165 7.41 7.81 -15.01
C ALA A 165 7.74 8.44 -16.38
N HIS A 166 7.86 9.77 -16.47
CA HIS A 166 8.20 10.50 -17.69
C HIS A 166 9.66 10.97 -17.75
N GLU A 167 10.45 10.63 -16.72
CA GLU A 167 11.91 10.85 -16.71
C GLU A 167 12.63 9.63 -17.28
N ALA A 168 13.72 9.85 -18.01
CA ALA A 168 14.57 8.77 -18.46
C ALA A 168 15.39 8.23 -17.27
N HIS A 169 15.20 6.96 -16.97
CA HIS A 169 15.95 6.26 -15.92
C HIS A 169 16.76 5.11 -16.56
N PRO A 170 17.89 5.42 -17.22
CA PRO A 170 18.74 4.40 -17.79
C PRO A 170 19.50 3.71 -16.65
N GLY A 171 18.98 2.61 -16.17
CA GLY A 171 19.59 1.79 -15.14
C GLY A 171 18.61 0.81 -14.53
N GLU A 172 19.03 -0.42 -14.35
CA GLU A 172 18.32 -1.42 -13.57
C GLU A 172 19.03 -1.54 -12.21
N TYR A 173 18.25 -1.64 -11.14
CA TYR A 173 18.80 -1.99 -9.84
C TYR A 173 19.09 -3.49 -9.86
N ARG A 174 20.37 -3.85 -10.05
CA ARG A 174 20.79 -5.23 -10.24
C ARG A 174 21.29 -5.82 -8.93
N SER A 175 20.95 -7.09 -8.71
CA SER A 175 21.62 -7.94 -7.73
C SER A 175 22.95 -8.41 -8.31
N GLU A 176 23.97 -8.51 -7.49
CA GLU A 176 25.29 -9.03 -7.87
C GLU A 176 25.33 -10.56 -7.86
N GLY A 177 24.32 -11.21 -7.28
CA GLY A 177 24.21 -12.66 -7.22
C GLY A 177 23.10 -13.16 -6.30
N PHE A 178 23.13 -14.44 -6.04
CA PHE A 178 22.17 -15.14 -5.20
C PHE A 178 22.23 -14.65 -3.75
N LEU A 179 21.07 -14.35 -3.16
CA LEU A 179 20.92 -13.80 -1.80
C LEU A 179 21.72 -12.50 -1.53
N ASP A 180 22.09 -11.77 -2.58
CA ASP A 180 22.74 -10.48 -2.42
C ASP A 180 21.74 -9.37 -2.08
N LEU A 181 20.62 -9.31 -2.78
CA LEU A 181 19.65 -8.24 -2.67
C LEU A 181 18.23 -8.76 -2.53
N VAL A 182 17.57 -8.34 -1.45
CA VAL A 182 16.16 -8.59 -1.20
C VAL A 182 15.41 -7.26 -1.17
N GLN A 183 14.31 -7.17 -1.89
CA GLN A 183 13.41 -6.02 -1.83
C GLN A 183 12.22 -6.33 -0.92
N MET A 184 11.86 -5.38 -0.05
CA MET A 184 10.69 -5.45 0.83
C MET A 184 9.71 -4.33 0.50
N ASP A 185 8.44 -4.67 0.43
CA ASP A 185 7.36 -3.70 0.26
C ASP A 185 6.05 -4.20 0.90
N HIS A 186 5.13 -3.27 1.13
CA HIS A 186 3.87 -3.49 1.82
C HIS A 186 2.70 -3.11 0.94
N THR A 187 1.65 -3.91 0.99
CA THR A 187 0.40 -3.59 0.30
C THR A 187 -0.80 -3.90 1.18
N ARG A 188 -1.84 -3.10 1.06
CA ARG A 188 -3.13 -3.40 1.66
C ARG A 188 -3.90 -4.32 0.72
N GLY A 189 -4.31 -5.50 1.20
CA GLY A 189 -5.05 -6.47 0.40
C GLY A 189 -6.43 -5.93 0.00
N ASP A 190 -6.82 -6.13 -1.26
CA ASP A 190 -8.14 -5.73 -1.77
C ASP A 190 -9.20 -6.80 -1.47
N VAL A 191 -9.29 -7.23 -0.20
CA VAL A 191 -10.23 -8.23 0.31
C VAL A 191 -10.56 -7.91 1.76
N ILE A 192 -11.81 -8.12 2.17
CA ILE A 192 -12.26 -8.01 3.55
C ILE A 192 -12.21 -9.40 4.17
N LEU A 193 -11.62 -9.49 5.37
CA LEU A 193 -11.54 -10.72 6.14
C LEU A 193 -12.44 -10.63 7.36
N VAL A 194 -12.78 -11.79 7.91
CA VAL A 194 -13.64 -11.92 9.11
C VAL A 194 -12.85 -12.48 10.30
N ASP A 195 -13.34 -12.24 11.51
CA ASP A 195 -12.77 -12.82 12.72
C ASP A 195 -13.04 -14.32 12.80
N SER A 196 -12.18 -15.04 13.54
CA SER A 196 -12.26 -16.50 13.66
C SER A 196 -13.33 -16.98 14.64
N LEU A 197 -13.86 -16.11 15.51
CA LEU A 197 -14.77 -16.47 16.59
C LEU A 197 -16.23 -16.30 16.19
N ARG A 198 -16.57 -15.21 15.48
CA ARG A 198 -17.95 -14.85 15.14
C ARG A 198 -18.19 -14.70 13.66
N ARG A 199 -17.14 -14.71 12.85
CA ARG A 199 -17.19 -14.41 11.41
C ARG A 199 -17.71 -12.99 11.11
N GLU A 200 -17.49 -12.06 12.05
CA GLU A 200 -17.74 -10.63 11.85
C GLU A 200 -16.60 -9.97 11.09
N GLU A 201 -16.89 -8.91 10.38
CA GLU A 201 -15.90 -8.19 9.56
C GLU A 201 -14.75 -7.62 10.41
N LEU A 202 -13.51 -7.91 10.03
CA LEU A 202 -12.28 -7.33 10.58
C LEU A 202 -11.68 -6.23 9.71
N GLY A 203 -12.00 -6.24 8.41
CA GLY A 203 -11.45 -5.31 7.44
C GLY A 203 -10.36 -5.92 6.56
N ARG A 204 -9.58 -5.04 5.91
CA ARG A 204 -8.59 -5.42 4.89
C ARG A 204 -7.23 -5.71 5.52
N PRO A 205 -6.57 -6.85 5.21
CA PRO A 205 -5.25 -7.18 5.72
C PRO A 205 -4.16 -6.35 5.05
N TRP A 206 -3.04 -6.17 5.75
CA TRP A 206 -1.78 -5.77 5.17
C TRP A 206 -0.92 -6.99 4.85
N ILE A 207 -0.29 -6.99 3.70
CA ILE A 207 0.61 -8.04 3.25
C ILE A 207 1.99 -7.41 3.02
N THR A 208 3.00 -7.98 3.62
CA THR A 208 4.41 -7.62 3.40
C THR A 208 5.07 -8.75 2.63
N PHE A 209 5.75 -8.43 1.53
CA PHE A 209 6.55 -9.38 0.77
C PHE A 209 8.03 -9.03 0.80
N LEU A 210 8.86 -10.05 0.82
CA LEU A 210 10.30 -9.96 0.57
C LEU A 210 10.63 -10.78 -0.67
N VAL A 211 11.22 -10.14 -1.67
CA VAL A 211 11.58 -10.77 -2.94
C VAL A 211 13.08 -10.78 -3.11
N GLU A 212 13.64 -11.94 -3.30
CA GLU A 212 15.04 -12.12 -3.70
C GLU A 212 15.17 -11.78 -5.19
N ILE A 213 16.05 -10.83 -5.51
CA ILE A 213 16.07 -10.20 -6.83
C ILE A 213 16.75 -11.05 -7.91
N TRP A 214 17.67 -11.91 -7.55
CA TRP A 214 18.38 -12.77 -8.50
C TRP A 214 17.48 -13.88 -9.07
N THR A 215 16.80 -14.61 -8.19
CA THR A 215 15.91 -15.71 -8.55
C THR A 215 14.47 -15.31 -8.75
N ARG A 216 14.09 -14.08 -8.39
CA ARG A 216 12.69 -13.59 -8.36
C ARG A 216 11.81 -14.33 -7.36
N SER A 217 12.38 -15.10 -6.46
CA SER A 217 11.64 -15.86 -5.46
C SER A 217 11.10 -14.95 -4.36
N ILE A 218 9.88 -15.21 -3.91
CA ILE A 218 9.36 -14.64 -2.65
C ILE A 218 10.11 -15.35 -1.53
N LEU A 219 11.02 -14.65 -0.88
CA LEU A 219 11.85 -15.21 0.19
C LEU A 219 11.11 -15.24 1.52
N GLY A 220 10.27 -14.24 1.76
CA GLY A 220 9.48 -14.12 2.99
C GLY A 220 8.22 -13.32 2.78
N TYR A 221 7.29 -13.49 3.71
CA TYR A 221 6.04 -12.76 3.74
C TYR A 221 5.55 -12.58 5.18
N TYR A 222 4.64 -11.62 5.39
CA TYR A 222 3.89 -11.48 6.62
C TYR A 222 2.51 -10.87 6.36
N VAL A 223 1.48 -11.37 7.04
CA VAL A 223 0.11 -10.86 6.94
C VAL A 223 -0.33 -10.33 8.31
N SER A 224 -1.01 -9.18 8.33
CA SER A 224 -1.49 -8.55 9.57
C SER A 224 -2.69 -7.63 9.32
N PHE A 225 -3.41 -7.23 10.38
CA PHE A 225 -4.46 -6.21 10.29
C PHE A 225 -4.00 -4.79 10.62
N GLY A 226 -2.79 -4.59 11.06
CA GLY A 226 -2.29 -3.26 11.38
C GLY A 226 -1.36 -2.71 10.32
N ASP A 227 -1.19 -1.39 10.32
CA ASP A 227 -0.25 -0.70 9.45
C ASP A 227 1.18 -1.24 9.61
N PRO A 228 2.03 -1.15 8.56
CA PRO A 228 3.43 -1.54 8.65
C PRO A 228 4.12 -0.91 9.87
N SER A 229 4.78 -1.75 10.66
CA SER A 229 5.50 -1.37 11.88
C SER A 229 6.85 -2.07 11.93
N ILE A 230 7.75 -1.64 12.82
CA ILE A 230 9.05 -2.30 13.04
C ILE A 230 8.87 -3.79 13.28
N PHE A 231 7.90 -4.15 14.11
CA PHE A 231 7.55 -5.53 14.41
C PHE A 231 7.13 -6.31 13.16
N ARG A 232 6.19 -5.78 12.36
CA ARG A 232 5.65 -6.46 11.18
C ARG A 232 6.68 -6.61 10.08
N CYS A 233 7.51 -5.57 9.87
CA CYS A 233 8.67 -5.66 9.00
C CYS A 233 9.67 -6.73 9.48
N GLY A 234 9.95 -6.75 10.77
CA GLY A 234 10.84 -7.75 11.38
C GLY A 234 10.31 -9.17 11.27
N ARG A 235 8.98 -9.37 11.42
CA ARG A 235 8.34 -10.68 11.20
C ARG A 235 8.51 -11.14 9.75
N ALA A 236 8.36 -10.23 8.80
CA ALA A 236 8.58 -10.55 7.38
C ALA A 236 10.06 -10.89 7.10
N VAL A 237 11.02 -10.15 7.70
CA VAL A 237 12.46 -10.47 7.62
C VAL A 237 12.74 -11.84 8.24
N ALA A 238 12.22 -12.11 9.44
CA ALA A 238 12.40 -13.41 10.08
C ALA A 238 11.79 -14.55 9.26
N SER A 239 10.63 -14.32 8.60
CA SER A 239 10.05 -15.27 7.66
C SER A 239 11.00 -15.56 6.49
N ALA A 240 11.76 -14.57 6.00
CA ALA A 240 12.71 -14.76 4.92
C ALA A 240 13.96 -15.55 5.35
N LEU A 241 14.38 -15.40 6.60
CA LEU A 241 15.59 -16.04 7.14
C LEU A 241 15.37 -17.50 7.55
N LEU A 242 14.14 -17.91 7.80
CA LEU A 242 13.79 -19.20 8.40
C LEU A 242 13.13 -20.15 7.39
N PRO A 243 13.33 -21.47 7.55
CA PRO A 243 12.60 -22.49 6.82
C PRO A 243 11.08 -22.34 6.98
N LYS A 244 10.33 -22.70 5.93
CA LYS A 244 8.85 -22.54 5.91
C LYS A 244 8.10 -23.77 6.40
N GLU A 245 8.77 -24.92 6.53
CA GLU A 245 8.14 -26.19 6.95
C GLU A 245 7.36 -26.07 8.26
N PRO A 246 7.84 -25.37 9.31
CA PRO A 246 7.07 -25.23 10.54
C PRO A 246 5.74 -24.51 10.36
N ILE A 247 5.71 -23.41 9.58
CA ILE A 247 4.48 -22.65 9.33
C ILE A 247 3.54 -23.42 8.39
N LEU A 248 4.06 -24.09 7.36
CA LEU A 248 3.28 -24.92 6.47
C LEU A 248 2.59 -26.05 7.24
N LYS A 249 3.32 -26.74 8.11
CA LYS A 249 2.78 -27.79 8.99
C LYS A 249 1.73 -27.24 9.97
N HIS A 250 2.00 -26.09 10.58
CA HIS A 250 1.06 -25.45 11.53
C HIS A 250 -0.26 -25.06 10.84
N LEU A 251 -0.19 -24.55 9.63
CA LEU A 251 -1.36 -24.16 8.85
C LEU A 251 -1.99 -25.33 8.07
N GLY A 252 -1.37 -26.50 8.05
CA GLY A 252 -1.86 -27.66 7.30
C GLY A 252 -1.85 -27.44 5.78
N VAL A 253 -0.81 -26.75 5.25
CA VAL A 253 -0.66 -26.48 3.81
C VAL A 253 0.39 -27.39 3.22
N ASP A 254 0.00 -28.20 2.24
CA ASP A 254 0.88 -29.11 1.52
C ASP A 254 1.37 -28.50 0.22
N VAL A 255 2.39 -27.63 0.32
CA VAL A 255 3.07 -27.00 -0.82
C VAL A 255 4.57 -26.96 -0.57
N SER A 256 5.36 -27.00 -1.65
CA SER A 256 6.80 -26.80 -1.56
C SER A 256 7.15 -25.32 -1.45
N TYR A 257 7.91 -24.94 -0.41
CA TYR A 257 8.41 -23.59 -0.23
C TYR A 257 9.82 -23.59 0.40
N PRO A 258 10.85 -24.00 -0.36
CA PRO A 258 12.22 -24.16 0.15
C PRO A 258 13.02 -22.87 0.24
N MET A 259 12.42 -21.73 -0.16
CA MET A 259 13.11 -20.44 -0.24
C MET A 259 13.26 -19.81 1.15
N PHE A 260 14.49 -19.80 1.66
CA PHE A 260 14.89 -19.11 2.89
C PHE A 260 16.41 -18.88 2.88
N GLY A 261 16.92 -18.00 3.70
CA GLY A 261 18.35 -17.85 3.92
C GLY A 261 18.78 -16.46 4.32
N LEU A 262 20.01 -16.34 4.77
CA LEU A 262 20.62 -15.06 5.08
C LEU A 262 20.99 -14.35 3.77
N PHE A 263 20.46 -13.17 3.60
CA PHE A 263 20.75 -12.29 2.47
C PHE A 263 21.56 -11.08 2.92
N LYS A 264 22.32 -10.47 2.00
CA LYS A 264 23.27 -9.40 2.35
C LYS A 264 22.60 -8.05 2.53
N ARG A 265 21.75 -7.63 1.57
CA ARG A 265 21.17 -6.28 1.53
C ARG A 265 19.64 -6.32 1.51
N LEU A 266 19.02 -5.48 2.35
CA LEU A 266 17.58 -5.27 2.37
C LEU A 266 17.24 -3.91 1.80
N HIS A 267 16.65 -3.87 0.62
CA HIS A 267 16.17 -2.66 -0.01
C HIS A 267 14.68 -2.45 0.27
N ALA A 268 14.36 -1.41 1.02
CA ALA A 268 13.00 -1.05 1.39
C ALA A 268 12.69 0.41 1.05
N ASP A 269 11.40 0.76 1.01
CA ASP A 269 10.97 2.14 0.82
C ASP A 269 11.32 3.02 2.03
N GLN A 270 11.00 4.32 1.95
CA GLN A 270 11.22 5.28 3.04
C GLN A 270 10.13 5.30 4.12
N ALA A 271 9.31 4.26 4.25
CA ALA A 271 8.32 4.18 5.30
C ALA A 271 8.98 4.32 6.70
N LYS A 272 8.24 4.92 7.64
CA LYS A 272 8.75 5.17 9.00
C LYS A 272 9.40 3.95 9.68
N PRO A 273 8.85 2.72 9.56
CA PRO A 273 9.46 1.55 10.17
C PRO A 273 10.89 1.28 9.69
N HIS A 274 11.14 1.38 8.38
CA HIS A 274 12.45 1.08 7.77
C HIS A 274 13.52 2.10 8.13
N ARG A 275 13.13 3.33 8.42
CA ARG A 275 14.02 4.42 8.87
C ARG A 275 14.35 4.36 10.35
N SER A 276 13.65 3.53 11.12
CA SER A 276 13.87 3.45 12.56
C SER A 276 15.24 2.83 12.87
N GLU A 277 15.92 3.40 13.83
CA GLU A 277 17.23 2.91 14.27
C GLU A 277 17.13 1.51 14.90
N ALA A 278 16.02 1.21 15.56
CA ALA A 278 15.76 -0.12 16.13
C ALA A 278 15.68 -1.20 15.05
N PHE A 279 14.96 -0.95 13.97
CA PHE A 279 14.89 -1.88 12.83
C PHE A 279 16.26 -2.06 12.16
N ARG A 280 16.98 -0.97 11.92
CA ARG A 280 18.32 -1.03 11.34
C ARG A 280 19.30 -1.82 12.20
N ARG A 281 19.33 -1.56 13.51
CA ARG A 281 20.17 -2.33 14.45
C ARG A 281 19.81 -3.81 14.44
N ALA A 282 18.52 -4.17 14.40
CA ALA A 282 18.10 -5.55 14.33
C ALA A 282 18.57 -6.22 13.03
N CYS A 283 18.47 -5.55 11.87
CA CYS A 283 19.01 -6.04 10.60
C CYS A 283 20.53 -6.27 10.68
N VAL A 284 21.28 -5.26 11.12
CA VAL A 284 22.76 -5.34 11.22
C VAL A 284 23.21 -6.45 12.17
N ARG A 285 22.54 -6.64 13.31
CA ARG A 285 22.83 -7.75 14.24
C ARG A 285 22.67 -9.13 13.58
N ASN A 286 21.81 -9.23 12.59
CA ASN A 286 21.60 -10.46 11.82
C ASN A 286 22.43 -10.50 10.52
N GLY A 287 23.41 -9.60 10.34
CA GLY A 287 24.29 -9.58 9.16
C GLY A 287 23.63 -9.03 7.90
N ILE A 288 22.52 -8.30 8.02
CA ILE A 288 21.78 -7.70 6.91
C ILE A 288 22.08 -6.20 6.87
N ASP A 289 22.52 -5.70 5.71
CA ASP A 289 22.67 -4.27 5.46
C ASP A 289 21.32 -3.66 5.02
N PRO A 290 20.71 -2.78 5.85
CA PRO A 290 19.46 -2.12 5.50
C PRO A 290 19.71 -0.94 4.55
N ASP A 291 19.54 -1.17 3.25
CA ASP A 291 19.60 -0.14 2.20
C ASP A 291 18.22 0.54 2.03
N VAL A 292 18.03 1.65 2.73
CA VAL A 292 16.80 2.43 2.60
C VAL A 292 16.84 3.27 1.34
N ARG A 293 15.88 3.05 0.44
CA ARG A 293 15.75 3.76 -0.84
C ARG A 293 15.84 5.28 -0.65
N LYS A 294 16.74 5.94 -1.39
CA LYS A 294 16.79 7.42 -1.41
C LYS A 294 15.51 7.99 -2.03
N PRO A 295 15.01 9.17 -1.58
CA PRO A 295 13.85 9.82 -2.20
C PRO A 295 14.16 10.14 -3.66
N GLY A 296 13.30 9.71 -4.56
CA GLY A 296 13.40 10.11 -5.97
C GLY A 296 12.95 9.03 -6.94
N PRO A 297 13.80 8.14 -7.45
CA PRO A 297 13.42 7.32 -8.58
C PRO A 297 12.51 6.14 -8.18
N ALA A 298 11.24 6.18 -8.59
CA ALA A 298 10.27 5.09 -8.34
C ALA A 298 10.67 3.76 -8.98
N HIS A 299 11.49 3.78 -10.04
CA HIS A 299 11.91 2.59 -10.77
C HIS A 299 12.80 1.62 -9.98
N LEU A 300 13.40 2.06 -8.87
CA LEU A 300 14.25 1.20 -8.02
C LEU A 300 13.45 0.10 -7.28
N GLY A 301 12.12 0.19 -7.22
CA GLY A 301 11.21 -0.81 -6.65
C GLY A 301 10.46 -1.66 -7.67
N GLY A 302 10.73 -1.50 -8.96
CA GLY A 302 9.92 -2.07 -10.04
C GLY A 302 9.76 -3.60 -10.04
N HIS A 303 10.63 -4.34 -9.35
CA HIS A 303 10.51 -5.79 -9.25
C HIS A 303 9.46 -6.18 -8.21
N ILE A 304 9.54 -5.64 -7.01
CA ILE A 304 8.57 -5.93 -5.97
C ILE A 304 7.19 -5.32 -6.28
N GLU A 305 7.15 -4.13 -6.90
CA GLU A 305 5.89 -3.50 -7.32
C GLU A 305 5.13 -4.38 -8.34
N ARG A 306 5.83 -4.98 -9.31
CA ARG A 306 5.24 -5.93 -10.27
C ARG A 306 4.75 -7.21 -9.60
N LEU A 307 5.51 -7.76 -8.65
CA LEU A 307 5.08 -8.92 -7.87
C LEU A 307 3.80 -8.60 -7.10
N ILE A 308 3.80 -7.49 -6.36
CA ILE A 308 2.62 -7.04 -5.60
C ILE A 308 1.42 -6.89 -6.52
N GLY A 309 1.58 -6.24 -7.69
CA GLY A 309 0.51 -6.14 -8.68
C GLY A 309 -0.03 -7.51 -9.13
N THR A 310 0.85 -8.48 -9.33
CA THR A 310 0.47 -9.86 -9.67
C THR A 310 -0.29 -10.54 -8.52
N MET A 311 0.21 -10.43 -7.30
CA MET A 311 -0.40 -11.08 -6.12
C MET A 311 -1.73 -10.43 -5.73
N VAL A 312 -1.79 -9.08 -5.72
CA VAL A 312 -3.03 -8.32 -5.44
C VAL A 312 -4.10 -8.58 -6.50
N GLY A 313 -3.69 -8.72 -7.78
CA GLY A 313 -4.61 -9.10 -8.86
C GLY A 313 -5.35 -10.41 -8.60
N LYS A 314 -4.72 -11.38 -7.93
CA LYS A 314 -5.33 -12.66 -7.56
C LYS A 314 -6.36 -12.56 -6.43
N LEU A 315 -6.29 -11.50 -5.59
CA LEU A 315 -7.25 -11.29 -4.50
C LEU A 315 -8.69 -11.10 -5.00
N ARG A 316 -8.86 -10.72 -6.26
CA ARG A 316 -10.18 -10.59 -6.91
C ARG A 316 -10.95 -11.93 -7.02
N LEU A 317 -10.26 -13.06 -6.82
CA LEU A 317 -10.86 -14.40 -6.81
C LEU A 317 -11.50 -14.74 -5.46
N LEU A 318 -11.27 -13.94 -4.42
CA LEU A 318 -11.70 -14.23 -3.06
C LEU A 318 -13.08 -13.63 -2.76
N PRO A 319 -13.90 -14.31 -1.93
CA PRO A 319 -15.10 -13.70 -1.37
C PRO A 319 -14.70 -12.50 -0.49
N GLY A 320 -15.47 -11.42 -0.56
CA GLY A 320 -15.14 -10.16 0.12
C GLY A 320 -14.08 -9.31 -0.61
N ALA A 321 -13.77 -9.60 -1.89
CA ALA A 321 -12.86 -8.80 -2.69
C ALA A 321 -13.42 -7.38 -2.91
N THR A 322 -12.61 -6.34 -2.58
CA THR A 322 -13.09 -4.95 -2.67
C THR A 322 -12.88 -4.30 -4.04
N GLY A 323 -12.07 -4.92 -4.92
CA GLY A 323 -11.68 -4.32 -6.19
C GLY A 323 -10.86 -3.03 -6.02
N SER A 324 -10.36 -2.50 -7.13
CA SER A 324 -9.56 -1.27 -7.12
C SER A 324 -10.39 0.03 -7.10
N ASN A 325 -11.69 -0.02 -7.44
CA ASN A 325 -12.60 1.13 -7.50
C ASN A 325 -13.98 0.79 -6.93
N VAL A 326 -14.51 1.68 -6.09
CA VAL A 326 -15.87 1.57 -5.54
C VAL A 326 -16.92 1.58 -6.67
N SER A 327 -16.71 2.39 -7.72
CA SER A 327 -17.63 2.48 -8.87
C SER A 327 -17.64 1.22 -9.76
N ALA A 328 -16.66 0.32 -9.62
CA ALA A 328 -16.61 -0.94 -10.39
C ALA A 328 -17.35 -2.10 -9.68
N ARG A 329 -17.90 -1.87 -8.50
CA ARG A 329 -18.56 -2.92 -7.70
C ARG A 329 -20.00 -3.24 -8.15
N ASP A 330 -20.63 -2.36 -8.89
CA ASP A 330 -21.97 -2.51 -9.50
C ASP A 330 -22.97 -3.33 -8.64
N GLY A 331 -23.15 -2.89 -7.37
CA GLY A 331 -24.03 -3.56 -6.41
C GLY A 331 -23.43 -4.74 -5.62
N TYR A 332 -22.15 -5.08 -5.83
CA TYR A 332 -21.47 -6.11 -5.04
C TYR A 332 -21.12 -5.59 -3.63
N ASP A 333 -21.67 -6.24 -2.62
CA ASP A 333 -21.42 -5.94 -1.20
C ASP A 333 -20.26 -6.83 -0.69
N ALA A 334 -19.06 -6.26 -0.69
CA ALA A 334 -17.86 -6.98 -0.27
C ALA A 334 -17.85 -7.31 1.23
N GLU A 335 -18.52 -6.49 2.05
CA GLU A 335 -18.68 -6.72 3.48
C GLU A 335 -19.56 -7.96 3.73
N ALA A 336 -20.71 -8.04 3.07
CA ALA A 336 -21.62 -9.18 3.19
C ALA A 336 -21.06 -10.49 2.64
N GLU A 337 -20.22 -10.40 1.60
CA GLU A 337 -19.57 -11.56 0.96
C GLU A 337 -18.26 -11.99 1.64
N ALA A 338 -17.77 -11.22 2.62
CA ALA A 338 -16.53 -11.57 3.34
C ALA A 338 -16.70 -12.87 4.11
N ALA A 339 -15.80 -13.84 3.86
CA ALA A 339 -15.93 -15.18 4.42
C ALA A 339 -14.62 -15.77 4.96
N MET A 340 -13.47 -15.20 4.65
CA MET A 340 -12.17 -15.79 5.04
C MET A 340 -11.63 -15.17 6.32
N THR A 341 -11.20 -16.01 7.25
CA THR A 341 -10.38 -15.59 8.40
C THR A 341 -8.95 -15.31 7.95
N LEU A 342 -8.16 -14.69 8.83
CA LEU A 342 -6.75 -14.42 8.55
C LEU A 342 -5.95 -15.72 8.30
N ALA A 343 -6.21 -16.79 9.06
CA ALA A 343 -5.55 -18.09 8.87
C ALA A 343 -5.95 -18.77 7.56
N GLU A 344 -7.22 -18.70 7.17
CA GLU A 344 -7.71 -19.22 5.88
C GLU A 344 -7.11 -18.42 4.72
N PHE A 345 -7.01 -17.10 4.85
CA PHE A 345 -6.36 -16.24 3.88
C PHE A 345 -4.86 -16.54 3.77
N GLU A 346 -4.16 -16.77 4.89
CA GLU A 346 -2.72 -17.11 4.88
C GLU A 346 -2.48 -18.46 4.20
N ARG A 347 -3.34 -19.48 4.41
CA ARG A 347 -3.28 -20.74 3.66
C ARG A 347 -3.44 -20.55 2.16
N TRP A 348 -4.44 -19.77 1.75
CA TRP A 348 -4.65 -19.44 0.36
C TRP A 348 -3.45 -18.68 -0.24
N LEU A 349 -2.90 -17.70 0.49
CA LEU A 349 -1.75 -16.92 0.06
C LEU A 349 -0.52 -17.80 -0.18
N LEU A 350 -0.25 -18.76 0.71
CA LEU A 350 0.83 -19.73 0.55
C LEU A 350 0.68 -20.57 -0.72
N CYS A 351 -0.54 -21.01 -1.03
CA CYS A 351 -0.81 -21.70 -2.30
C CYS A 351 -0.54 -20.76 -3.50
N GLN A 352 -0.90 -19.47 -3.43
CA GLN A 352 -0.64 -18.52 -4.51
C GLN A 352 0.86 -18.19 -4.66
N ILE A 353 1.62 -18.17 -3.56
CA ILE A 353 3.07 -18.06 -3.58
C ILE A 353 3.69 -19.28 -4.29
N ALA A 354 3.23 -20.49 -3.98
CA ALA A 354 3.69 -21.69 -4.67
C ALA A 354 3.37 -21.65 -6.18
N VAL A 355 2.16 -21.22 -6.56
CA VAL A 355 1.80 -21.00 -7.98
C VAL A 355 2.76 -20.01 -8.64
N TYR A 356 3.06 -18.90 -7.98
CA TYR A 356 4.01 -17.90 -8.50
C TYR A 356 5.41 -18.50 -8.68
N HIS A 357 5.90 -19.26 -7.71
CA HIS A 357 7.23 -19.88 -7.77
C HIS A 357 7.37 -20.90 -8.93
N HIS A 358 6.27 -21.51 -9.37
CA HIS A 358 6.27 -22.47 -10.47
C HIS A 358 5.78 -21.87 -11.80
N THR A 359 5.54 -20.55 -11.86
CA THR A 359 5.13 -19.86 -13.10
C THR A 359 6.38 -19.35 -13.84
N PRO A 360 6.53 -19.63 -15.15
CA PRO A 360 7.65 -19.11 -15.95
C PRO A 360 7.73 -17.59 -15.92
N HIS A 361 8.94 -17.06 -15.76
CA HIS A 361 9.21 -15.64 -15.64
C HIS A 361 10.11 -15.14 -16.78
N SER A 362 9.66 -14.12 -17.52
CA SER A 362 10.40 -13.61 -18.70
C SER A 362 11.80 -13.08 -18.35
N ALA A 363 11.96 -12.43 -17.19
CA ALA A 363 13.26 -11.93 -16.75
C ALA A 363 14.26 -13.05 -16.34
N LEU A 364 13.79 -14.30 -16.21
CA LEU A 364 14.62 -15.48 -15.95
C LEU A 364 14.83 -16.32 -17.22
N GLY A 365 14.64 -15.72 -18.39
CA GLY A 365 14.78 -16.44 -19.67
C GLY A 365 13.73 -17.54 -19.88
N GLY A 366 12.61 -17.48 -19.16
CA GLY A 366 11.54 -18.50 -19.22
C GLY A 366 11.61 -19.56 -18.12
N LEU A 367 12.64 -19.56 -17.28
CA LEU A 367 12.65 -20.38 -16.06
C LEU A 367 11.64 -19.84 -15.03
N CYS A 368 11.13 -20.71 -14.18
CA CYS A 368 10.36 -20.26 -13.03
C CYS A 368 11.28 -19.95 -11.82
N PRO A 369 10.83 -19.14 -10.86
CA PRO A 369 11.61 -18.81 -9.66
C PRO A 369 12.11 -20.05 -8.90
N ALA A 370 11.29 -21.10 -8.79
CA ALA A 370 11.68 -22.36 -8.12
C ALA A 370 12.88 -23.04 -8.80
N GLN A 371 12.84 -23.14 -10.14
CA GLN A 371 13.95 -23.73 -10.89
C GLN A 371 15.25 -22.91 -10.74
N MET A 372 15.13 -21.58 -10.81
CA MET A 372 16.30 -20.71 -10.62
C MET A 372 16.85 -20.82 -9.20
N TRP A 373 15.97 -20.91 -8.20
CA TRP A 373 16.37 -21.11 -6.80
C TRP A 373 17.12 -22.43 -6.61
N GLU A 374 16.60 -23.53 -7.13
CA GLU A 374 17.23 -24.86 -7.04
C GLU A 374 18.61 -24.86 -7.69
N GLN A 375 18.76 -24.24 -8.86
CA GLN A 375 20.05 -24.14 -9.54
C GLN A 375 21.07 -23.35 -8.72
N GLU A 376 20.66 -22.23 -8.15
CA GLU A 376 21.56 -21.40 -7.34
C GLU A 376 21.88 -22.04 -5.98
N ALA A 377 20.91 -22.66 -5.33
CA ALA A 377 21.14 -23.41 -4.09
C ALA A 377 22.11 -24.58 -4.30
N ALA A 378 21.99 -25.29 -5.42
CA ALA A 378 22.93 -26.36 -5.79
C ALA A 378 24.36 -25.84 -6.02
N ARG A 379 24.53 -24.62 -6.55
CA ARG A 379 25.86 -23.99 -6.78
C ARG A 379 26.50 -23.49 -5.49
N HIS A 380 25.72 -22.97 -4.56
CA HIS A 380 26.21 -22.35 -3.32
C HIS A 380 26.28 -23.33 -2.14
N GLY A 381 25.77 -24.56 -2.30
CA GLY A 381 25.69 -25.56 -1.25
C GLY A 381 24.47 -25.39 -0.33
N PRO A 382 24.37 -26.22 0.71
CA PRO A 382 23.20 -26.22 1.57
C PRO A 382 23.04 -24.88 2.30
N LEU A 383 21.86 -24.27 2.16
CA LEU A 383 21.49 -23.08 2.91
C LEU A 383 21.31 -23.46 4.38
N LEU A 384 22.18 -22.97 5.22
CA LEU A 384 22.06 -23.15 6.66
C LEU A 384 21.03 -22.15 7.20
N PRO A 385 20.06 -22.59 8.02
CA PRO A 385 19.25 -21.69 8.79
C PRO A 385 20.15 -20.79 9.64
N VAL A 386 19.75 -19.56 9.87
CA VAL A 386 20.45 -18.69 10.81
C VAL A 386 20.57 -19.44 12.15
N SER A 387 21.79 -19.54 12.69
CA SER A 387 22.12 -20.36 13.87
C SER A 387 21.47 -19.92 15.17
N VAL A 388 20.76 -18.80 15.14
CA VAL A 388 19.95 -18.30 16.27
C VAL A 388 18.66 -19.12 16.30
N GLU A 389 18.30 -19.65 17.48
CA GLU A 389 17.00 -20.27 17.67
C GLU A 389 15.91 -19.35 17.06
N SER A 390 15.03 -19.91 16.24
CA SER A 390 14.01 -19.16 15.52
C SER A 390 13.20 -18.23 16.44
N GLU A 391 12.99 -18.66 17.67
CA GLU A 391 12.31 -17.89 18.71
C GLU A 391 13.11 -16.65 19.17
N GLN A 392 14.44 -16.75 19.26
CA GLN A 392 15.30 -15.61 19.60
C GLN A 392 15.36 -14.58 18.46
N LEU A 393 15.36 -15.04 17.21
CA LEU A 393 15.31 -14.16 16.05
C LEU A 393 14.00 -13.35 16.04
N PHE A 394 12.86 -14.02 16.26
CA PHE A 394 11.56 -13.34 16.34
C PHE A 394 11.50 -12.31 17.44
N ARG A 395 12.07 -12.61 18.62
CA ARG A 395 12.05 -11.70 19.77
C ARG A 395 12.74 -10.38 19.52
N GLN A 396 13.77 -10.33 18.69
CA GLN A 396 14.50 -9.09 18.36
C GLN A 396 13.61 -8.05 17.65
N PHE A 397 12.53 -8.49 17.04
CA PHE A 397 11.59 -7.65 16.29
C PHE A 397 10.22 -7.51 16.99
N LEU A 398 9.99 -8.14 18.14
CA LEU A 398 8.73 -8.00 18.87
C LEU A 398 8.53 -6.57 19.36
N PRO A 399 7.29 -6.06 19.34
CA PRO A 399 6.98 -4.81 20.02
C PRO A 399 7.22 -5.01 21.49
N SER A 400 7.91 -4.07 22.12
CA SER A 400 8.17 -4.10 23.54
C SER A 400 7.69 -2.84 24.25
N LYS A 401 7.46 -2.95 25.53
CA LYS A 401 7.09 -1.84 26.39
C LYS A 401 7.59 -2.09 27.81
N SER A 402 8.13 -1.05 28.41
CA SER A 402 8.48 -1.08 29.83
C SER A 402 7.21 -1.01 30.70
N LEU A 403 6.97 -2.05 31.49
CA LEU A 403 5.77 -2.20 32.33
C LEU A 403 6.16 -2.47 33.77
N THR A 404 5.37 -1.93 34.71
CA THR A 404 5.54 -2.21 36.13
C THR A 404 4.94 -3.56 36.52
N VAL A 405 5.67 -4.36 37.27
CA VAL A 405 5.19 -5.63 37.81
C VAL A 405 4.28 -5.36 39.01
N HIS A 406 3.04 -5.79 38.92
CA HIS A 406 2.07 -5.71 40.04
C HIS A 406 1.93 -7.05 40.75
N SER A 407 1.39 -7.05 41.97
CA SER A 407 1.11 -8.27 42.72
C SER A 407 0.22 -9.30 41.99
N LYS A 408 -0.58 -8.81 41.04
CA LYS A 408 -1.46 -9.62 40.17
C LYS A 408 -0.84 -9.92 38.82
N GLY A 409 0.45 -9.68 38.63
CA GLY A 409 1.16 -9.88 37.35
C GLY A 409 1.25 -8.62 36.51
N ILE A 410 1.62 -8.82 35.24
CA ILE A 410 1.75 -7.78 34.26
C ILE A 410 0.46 -7.70 33.44
N GLN A 411 0.01 -6.47 33.18
CA GLN A 411 -1.19 -6.24 32.38
C GLN A 411 -0.84 -5.67 31.01
N ILE A 412 -1.22 -6.39 29.93
CA ILE A 412 -1.12 -5.94 28.54
C ILE A 412 -2.49 -6.08 27.90
N LYS A 413 -2.99 -5.00 27.27
CA LYS A 413 -4.25 -4.99 26.51
C LYS A 413 -5.39 -5.69 27.26
N HIS A 414 -5.53 -5.39 28.56
CA HIS A 414 -6.54 -5.93 29.47
C HIS A 414 -6.43 -7.41 29.82
N ARG A 415 -5.35 -8.09 29.47
CA ARG A 415 -5.02 -9.44 29.90
C ARG A 415 -3.91 -9.40 30.94
N ARG A 416 -3.89 -10.38 31.83
CA ARG A 416 -2.85 -10.51 32.85
C ARG A 416 -1.98 -11.71 32.53
N TYR A 417 -0.68 -11.53 32.74
CA TYR A 417 0.33 -12.54 32.51
C TYR A 417 1.17 -12.69 33.77
N TRP A 418 1.54 -13.93 34.10
CA TRP A 418 2.28 -14.22 35.32
C TRP A 418 3.33 -15.30 35.08
N HIS A 419 4.44 -15.15 35.74
CA HIS A 419 5.46 -16.16 35.92
C HIS A 419 6.07 -16.05 37.33
N ARG A 420 6.54 -17.15 37.88
CA ARG A 420 7.12 -17.17 39.26
C ARG A 420 8.25 -16.17 39.46
N GLU A 421 9.05 -15.93 38.44
CA GLU A 421 10.19 -14.97 38.50
C GLU A 421 9.76 -13.52 38.65
N LEU A 422 8.49 -13.19 38.49
CA LEU A 422 7.95 -11.85 38.75
C LEU A 422 7.75 -11.58 40.22
N ALA A 423 7.68 -12.62 41.07
CA ALA A 423 7.38 -12.47 42.49
C ALA A 423 8.37 -11.57 43.23
N VAL A 424 9.66 -11.68 42.90
CA VAL A 424 10.74 -10.89 43.50
C VAL A 424 10.93 -9.50 42.87
N ARG A 425 10.14 -9.18 41.82
CA ARG A 425 10.25 -7.95 41.04
C ARG A 425 9.01 -7.06 41.15
N ILE A 426 8.12 -7.33 42.09
CA ILE A 426 6.93 -6.50 42.30
C ILE A 426 7.35 -5.04 42.55
N GLY A 427 6.74 -4.10 41.81
CA GLY A 427 7.08 -2.68 41.86
C GLY A 427 8.19 -2.26 40.88
N GLN A 428 8.95 -3.19 40.32
CA GLN A 428 10.00 -2.90 39.33
C GLN A 428 9.40 -2.75 37.91
N LYS A 429 10.09 -1.98 37.09
CA LYS A 429 9.81 -1.89 35.65
C LYS A 429 10.66 -2.92 34.89
N ILE A 430 10.02 -3.70 34.04
CA ILE A 430 10.67 -4.68 33.19
C ILE A 430 10.22 -4.47 31.74
N GLU A 431 11.07 -4.87 30.79
CA GLU A 431 10.73 -4.84 29.37
C GLU A 431 9.93 -6.09 29.01
N VAL A 432 8.75 -5.86 28.44
CA VAL A 432 7.83 -6.93 28.04
C VAL A 432 7.52 -6.82 26.58
N SER A 433 7.66 -7.92 25.87
CA SER A 433 7.38 -8.03 24.44
C SER A 433 6.30 -9.08 24.16
N TRP A 434 5.55 -8.89 23.07
CA TRP A 434 4.43 -9.78 22.72
C TRP A 434 4.34 -10.02 21.22
N ASP A 435 3.76 -11.16 20.83
CA ASP A 435 3.43 -11.51 19.45
C ASP A 435 1.93 -11.29 19.19
N GLU A 436 1.56 -10.57 18.15
CA GLU A 436 0.16 -10.32 17.79
C GLU A 436 -0.56 -11.59 17.28
N ARG A 437 0.17 -12.67 16.97
CA ARG A 437 -0.39 -13.96 16.53
C ARG A 437 -0.99 -14.78 17.65
N THR A 438 -0.67 -14.47 18.89
CA THR A 438 -1.20 -15.22 20.05
C THR A 438 -1.43 -14.31 21.23
N ILE A 439 -2.47 -14.59 21.97
CA ILE A 439 -2.74 -13.92 23.26
C ILE A 439 -2.38 -14.81 24.47
N GLN A 440 -1.87 -16.02 24.21
CA GLN A 440 -1.60 -17.03 25.26
C GLN A 440 -0.39 -16.70 26.12
N HIS A 441 0.58 -15.96 25.59
CA HIS A 441 1.78 -15.61 26.33
C HIS A 441 2.43 -14.31 25.86
N VAL A 442 3.28 -13.76 26.71
CA VAL A 442 4.18 -12.64 26.41
C VAL A 442 5.58 -13.00 26.90
N TYR A 443 6.58 -12.22 26.52
CA TYR A 443 7.96 -12.42 26.92
C TYR A 443 8.44 -11.25 27.79
N ALA A 444 9.07 -11.54 28.94
CA ALA A 444 9.78 -10.54 29.74
C ALA A 444 11.28 -10.73 29.59
N GLU A 445 12.01 -9.64 29.46
CA GLU A 445 13.46 -9.64 29.56
C GLU A 445 13.86 -9.54 31.05
N LEU A 446 14.41 -10.62 31.58
CA LEU A 446 14.83 -10.75 32.97
C LEU A 446 16.28 -11.27 33.03
N ASP A 447 17.16 -10.57 33.75
CA ASP A 447 18.56 -10.98 33.99
C ASP A 447 19.35 -11.37 32.73
N GLY A 448 19.08 -10.66 31.62
CA GLY A 448 19.72 -10.92 30.31
C GLY A 448 19.15 -12.11 29.53
N GLY A 449 18.06 -12.72 30.00
CA GLY A 449 17.31 -13.77 29.31
C GLY A 449 15.84 -13.41 29.11
N PHE A 450 15.17 -14.14 28.21
CA PHE A 450 13.74 -13.98 27.99
C PHE A 450 12.96 -15.07 28.69
N VAL A 451 11.96 -14.67 29.47
CA VAL A 451 11.05 -15.56 30.18
C VAL A 451 9.68 -15.51 29.53
N LYS A 452 9.17 -16.65 29.09
CA LYS A 452 7.82 -16.81 28.54
C LYS A 452 6.78 -16.82 29.63
N MET A 453 5.88 -15.86 29.63
CA MET A 453 4.86 -15.68 30.66
C MET A 453 3.49 -16.03 30.10
N PRO A 454 2.82 -17.06 30.60
CA PRO A 454 1.48 -17.44 30.18
C PRO A 454 0.43 -16.43 30.64
N VAL A 455 -0.69 -16.37 29.93
CA VAL A 455 -1.86 -15.59 30.32
C VAL A 455 -2.53 -16.24 31.55
N ILE A 456 -3.03 -15.43 32.47
CA ILE A 456 -3.83 -15.91 33.60
C ILE A 456 -5.29 -15.99 33.17
N GLY A 457 -5.88 -17.16 33.30
CA GLY A 457 -7.28 -17.44 32.94
C GLY A 457 -7.40 -18.29 31.67
N GLN A 458 -8.65 -18.61 31.32
CA GLN A 458 -8.95 -19.37 30.11
C GLN A 458 -9.21 -18.38 28.96
N TYR A 459 -8.39 -18.43 27.95
CA TYR A 459 -8.52 -17.65 26.72
C TYR A 459 -8.38 -18.58 25.52
N PRO A 460 -9.13 -18.34 24.43
CA PRO A 460 -8.92 -19.08 23.18
C PRO A 460 -7.53 -18.75 22.61
N ASP A 461 -6.94 -19.69 21.88
CA ASP A 461 -5.70 -19.43 21.14
C ASP A 461 -6.07 -18.77 19.78
N VAL A 462 -6.11 -17.47 19.79
CA VAL A 462 -6.53 -16.64 18.67
C VAL A 462 -5.55 -15.48 18.47
N TRP A 463 -5.61 -14.88 17.31
CA TRP A 463 -4.91 -13.65 17.03
C TRP A 463 -5.42 -12.50 17.91
N GLU A 464 -4.55 -11.56 18.19
CA GLU A 464 -4.91 -10.38 18.97
C GLU A 464 -6.04 -9.56 18.33
N ALA A 465 -6.05 -9.47 16.99
CA ALA A 465 -7.09 -8.78 16.24
C ALA A 465 -8.48 -9.42 16.45
N ASP A 466 -8.57 -10.75 16.40
CA ASP A 466 -9.81 -11.50 16.66
C ASP A 466 -10.34 -11.22 18.07
N TRP A 467 -9.43 -11.25 19.06
CA TRP A 467 -9.79 -10.96 20.44
C TRP A 467 -10.26 -9.52 20.65
N GLU A 468 -9.59 -8.55 20.02
CA GLU A 468 -9.99 -7.14 20.10
C GLU A 468 -11.33 -6.88 19.44
N ALA A 469 -11.61 -7.51 18.30
CA ALA A 469 -12.91 -7.44 17.62
C ALA A 469 -14.03 -8.01 18.49
N ALA A 470 -13.84 -9.22 19.04
CA ALA A 470 -14.83 -9.84 19.94
C ALA A 470 -15.11 -8.93 21.17
N ARG A 471 -14.09 -8.31 21.74
CA ARG A 471 -14.28 -7.33 22.83
C ARG A 471 -14.97 -6.04 22.39
N ALA A 472 -14.71 -5.59 21.16
CA ALA A 472 -15.38 -4.40 20.63
C ALA A 472 -16.88 -4.63 20.47
N SER A 473 -17.29 -5.79 19.99
CA SER A 473 -18.68 -6.20 19.87
C SER A 473 -19.39 -6.23 21.25
N VAL A 474 -18.75 -6.86 22.25
CA VAL A 474 -19.31 -6.87 23.62
C VAL A 474 -19.46 -5.46 24.19
N ARG A 475 -18.48 -4.57 23.97
CA ARG A 475 -18.57 -3.16 24.38
C ARG A 475 -19.66 -2.41 23.62
N ALA A 476 -19.89 -2.73 22.35
CA ALA A 476 -20.97 -2.13 21.57
C ALA A 476 -22.35 -2.52 22.12
N LEU A 477 -22.57 -3.79 22.45
CA LEU A 477 -23.77 -4.26 23.12
C LEU A 477 -23.99 -3.54 24.48
N GLY A 478 -22.95 -3.40 25.30
CA GLY A 478 -23.02 -2.66 26.55
C GLY A 478 -23.39 -1.17 26.36
N ARG A 479 -22.86 -0.53 25.31
CA ARG A 479 -23.24 0.86 24.96
C ARG A 479 -24.68 0.95 24.47
N ALA A 480 -25.11 0.00 23.65
CA ALA A 480 -26.50 -0.06 23.17
C ALA A 480 -27.46 -0.20 24.34
N TYR A 481 -27.21 -1.11 25.29
CA TYR A 481 -28.00 -1.22 26.52
C TYR A 481 -28.05 0.08 27.31
N GLN A 482 -26.91 0.77 27.47
CA GLN A 482 -26.86 2.07 28.15
C GLN A 482 -27.65 3.15 27.38
N ALA A 483 -27.67 3.11 26.06
CA ALA A 483 -28.46 4.05 25.25
C ALA A 483 -29.97 3.77 25.35
N ASP A 484 -30.37 2.48 25.42
CA ASP A 484 -31.77 2.01 25.48
C ASP A 484 -32.33 1.99 26.92
N GLY A 485 -32.14 3.09 27.64
CA GLY A 485 -32.70 3.28 28.99
C GLY A 485 -31.74 2.99 30.15
N GLY A 486 -30.64 2.29 29.94
CA GLY A 486 -29.67 1.99 30.99
C GLY A 486 -29.04 3.23 31.63
N ARG A 487 -28.82 4.29 30.86
CA ARG A 487 -28.35 5.59 31.38
C ARG A 487 -29.39 6.25 32.31
N ALA A 488 -30.66 6.22 31.92
CA ALA A 488 -31.73 6.77 32.71
C ALA A 488 -31.94 5.98 34.02
N ALA A 489 -31.84 4.66 33.97
CA ALA A 489 -31.85 3.81 35.16
C ALA A 489 -30.69 4.12 36.10
N THR A 490 -29.45 4.21 35.57
CA THR A 490 -28.27 4.58 36.35
C THR A 490 -28.39 5.97 36.95
N ALA A 491 -28.86 6.96 36.19
CA ALA A 491 -29.08 8.33 36.70
C ALA A 491 -30.10 8.37 37.82
N ARG A 492 -31.23 7.63 37.70
CA ARG A 492 -32.23 7.51 38.75
C ARG A 492 -31.66 6.88 40.03
N ALA A 493 -30.86 5.79 39.87
CA ALA A 493 -30.26 5.13 41.01
C ALA A 493 -29.21 6.03 41.74
N VAL A 494 -28.38 6.75 40.95
CA VAL A 494 -27.45 7.73 41.52
C VAL A 494 -28.16 8.88 42.23
N ALA A 495 -29.25 9.40 41.62
CA ALA A 495 -30.03 10.45 42.26
C ALA A 495 -30.65 9.97 43.58
N ALA A 496 -31.25 8.77 43.62
CA ALA A 496 -31.79 8.17 44.81
C ALA A 496 -30.72 7.96 45.89
N ALA A 497 -29.54 7.44 45.54
CA ALA A 497 -28.46 7.28 46.48
C ALA A 497 -27.98 8.62 47.06
N ASN A 498 -27.83 9.65 46.23
CA ASN A 498 -27.48 10.99 46.67
C ASN A 498 -28.55 11.61 47.59
N GLN A 499 -29.82 11.41 47.26
CA GLN A 499 -30.94 11.86 48.09
C GLN A 499 -30.87 11.23 49.49
N GLU A 500 -30.59 9.91 49.59
CA GLU A 500 -30.46 9.23 50.86
C GLU A 500 -29.28 9.78 51.68
N ILE A 501 -28.13 10.04 51.03
CA ILE A 501 -26.99 10.68 51.68
C ILE A 501 -27.35 12.07 52.21
N HIS A 502 -28.06 12.88 51.45
CA HIS A 502 -28.52 14.20 51.90
C HIS A 502 -29.50 14.11 53.06
N GLN A 503 -30.47 13.20 53.03
CA GLN A 503 -31.42 12.98 54.12
C GLN A 503 -30.69 12.48 55.37
N ALA A 504 -29.76 11.53 55.27
CA ALA A 504 -28.98 11.05 56.38
C ALA A 504 -28.15 12.18 57.05
N ARG A 505 -27.52 13.04 56.25
CA ARG A 505 -26.81 14.22 56.75
C ARG A 505 -27.73 15.21 57.44
N ALA A 506 -28.92 15.47 56.90
CA ALA A 506 -29.91 16.36 57.51
C ALA A 506 -30.39 15.80 58.84
N ARG A 507 -30.81 14.53 58.92
CA ARG A 507 -31.23 13.84 60.13
C ARG A 507 -30.12 13.88 61.19
N THR A 508 -28.87 13.63 60.84
CA THR A 508 -27.74 13.68 61.76
C THR A 508 -27.47 15.10 62.27
N LYS A 509 -27.57 16.11 61.37
CA LYS A 509 -27.40 17.52 61.77
C LYS A 509 -28.51 17.96 62.72
N GLU A 510 -29.76 17.54 62.48
CA GLU A 510 -30.88 17.84 63.36
C GLU A 510 -30.73 17.14 64.72
N ALA A 511 -30.36 15.85 64.72
CA ALA A 511 -30.11 15.12 65.97
C ALA A 511 -29.00 15.80 66.81
N ARG A 512 -27.92 16.24 66.18
CA ARG A 512 -26.82 16.98 66.85
C ARG A 512 -27.30 18.35 67.38
N ARG A 513 -28.19 19.05 66.68
CA ARG A 513 -28.78 20.30 67.15
C ARG A 513 -29.69 20.05 68.36
N ARG A 514 -30.54 18.99 68.30
CA ARG A 514 -31.38 18.61 69.48
C ARG A 514 -30.55 18.19 70.67
N ALA A 515 -29.43 17.43 70.45
CA ALA A 515 -28.53 17.09 71.55
C ALA A 515 -27.90 18.33 72.20
N LYS A 516 -27.41 19.30 71.38
CA LYS A 516 -26.86 20.56 71.92
C LYS A 516 -27.87 21.42 72.70
N ARG A 517 -29.17 21.40 72.30
CA ARG A 517 -30.22 22.06 73.06
C ARG A 517 -30.46 21.37 74.43
N ARG A 518 -30.46 20.02 74.44
CA ARG A 518 -30.65 19.24 75.68
C ARG A 518 -29.48 19.37 76.66
N GLU A 519 -28.24 19.56 76.20
CA GLU A 519 -27.09 19.86 77.03
C GLU A 519 -27.25 21.18 77.82
N GLY A 520 -28.07 22.12 77.32
CA GLY A 520 -28.41 23.37 78.04
C GLY A 520 -29.58 23.25 78.99
N GLU A 521 -30.39 22.17 78.99
CA GLU A 521 -31.65 22.01 79.77
C GLU A 521 -31.60 20.83 80.78
N GLY A 522 -30.47 20.29 81.15
CA GLY A 522 -30.32 19.24 82.19
C GLY A 522 -31.13 17.98 81.88
N THR A 523 -30.63 17.06 81.09
CA THR A 523 -31.32 15.83 80.64
C THR A 523 -31.40 14.79 81.71
N THR A 524 -32.60 14.29 82.08
CA THR A 524 -32.81 13.13 82.93
C THR A 524 -32.78 11.83 82.16
N LEU A 525 -32.36 10.72 82.83
CA LEU A 525 -32.31 9.37 82.25
C LEU A 525 -33.66 8.88 81.62
N ALA A 526 -34.79 9.52 82.00
CA ALA A 526 -36.12 9.21 81.47
C ALA A 526 -36.34 9.62 80.03
N ASP A 527 -35.50 10.53 79.47
CA ASP A 527 -35.65 11.06 78.13
C ASP A 527 -34.95 10.22 77.03
N LEU A 528 -34.30 9.13 77.39
CA LEU A 528 -33.62 8.21 76.50
C LEU A 528 -34.56 7.08 76.01
N ARG A 529 -35.82 7.38 75.63
CA ARG A 529 -36.58 6.42 74.89
C ARG A 529 -35.96 6.31 73.50
N ALA A 530 -35.60 5.07 73.10
CA ALA A 530 -35.17 4.79 71.71
C ALA A 530 -36.25 5.25 70.76
N PRO A 531 -35.95 5.99 69.68
CA PRO A 531 -36.94 6.32 68.67
C PRO A 531 -37.47 5.01 68.10
N GLU A 532 -38.81 4.92 67.99
CA GLU A 532 -39.45 3.81 67.25
C GLU A 532 -38.77 3.64 65.92
N ARG A 533 -38.21 2.44 65.67
CA ARG A 533 -37.65 2.11 64.36
C ARG A 533 -38.79 2.23 63.33
N PRO A 534 -38.63 3.05 62.28
CA PRO A 534 -39.56 3.00 61.18
C PRO A 534 -39.63 1.57 60.70
N GLU A 535 -40.80 1.00 60.53
CA GLU A 535 -40.98 -0.32 59.93
C GLU A 535 -40.22 -0.35 58.62
N LYS A 536 -39.24 -1.26 58.54
CA LYS A 536 -38.57 -1.50 57.26
C LYS A 536 -39.61 -1.97 56.28
N PRO A 537 -39.74 -1.33 55.10
CA PRO A 537 -40.58 -1.88 54.07
C PRO A 537 -40.12 -3.33 53.84
N PRO A 538 -41.06 -4.27 53.68
CA PRO A 538 -40.70 -5.65 53.47
C PRO A 538 -39.74 -5.76 52.27
N ILE A 539 -38.55 -6.31 52.47
CA ILE A 539 -37.67 -6.68 51.35
C ILE A 539 -38.38 -7.82 50.66
N LEU A 540 -39.15 -7.51 49.64
CA LEU A 540 -39.73 -8.51 48.75
C LEU A 540 -38.57 -9.13 47.94
N TRP A 541 -37.84 -10.05 48.59
CA TRP A 541 -37.10 -11.06 47.85
C TRP A 541 -38.14 -11.99 47.22
N LYS A 542 -38.42 -11.82 45.94
CA LYS A 542 -39.06 -12.90 45.19
C LYS A 542 -38.03 -14.05 45.20
N PRO A 543 -38.41 -15.23 45.64
CA PRO A 543 -37.50 -16.37 45.50
C PRO A 543 -37.23 -16.57 44.00
N VAL A 544 -35.98 -16.67 43.65
CA VAL A 544 -35.56 -17.03 42.30
C VAL A 544 -35.88 -18.51 42.13
N SER A 545 -37.14 -18.83 41.79
CA SER A 545 -37.63 -20.19 41.63
C SER A 545 -37.63 -20.65 40.17
N GLU A 546 -36.96 -19.95 39.27
CA GLU A 546 -36.89 -20.34 37.85
C GLU A 546 -35.50 -20.12 37.29
N LEU A 547 -34.57 -20.93 37.80
CA LEU A 547 -33.35 -21.20 37.06
C LEU A 547 -33.63 -22.45 36.16
N ASP A 548 -33.11 -22.44 34.92
CA ASP A 548 -33.06 -23.64 34.12
C ASP A 548 -32.10 -24.66 34.73
N GLU A 549 -32.06 -25.88 34.20
CA GLU A 549 -31.22 -26.97 34.69
C GLU A 549 -29.72 -26.63 34.67
N ASP A 550 -29.32 -25.58 33.97
CA ASP A 550 -27.94 -25.07 33.87
C ASP A 550 -27.66 -23.83 34.76
N GLY A 551 -28.63 -23.37 35.56
CA GLY A 551 -28.48 -22.28 36.53
C GLY A 551 -28.66 -20.86 35.96
N TRP A 552 -29.32 -20.69 34.81
CA TRP A 552 -29.59 -19.41 34.18
C TRP A 552 -31.06 -18.96 34.36
N LEU A 553 -31.26 -17.65 34.45
CA LEU A 553 -32.61 -17.05 34.49
C LEU A 553 -33.37 -17.32 33.18
N LYS A 554 -34.53 -17.97 33.23
CA LYS A 554 -35.44 -18.08 32.09
C LYS A 554 -35.90 -16.70 31.65
N VAL A 555 -35.45 -16.24 30.52
CA VAL A 555 -36.00 -15.07 29.82
C VAL A 555 -37.19 -15.55 28.99
N GLN A 556 -38.40 -15.18 29.38
CA GLN A 556 -39.55 -15.36 28.52
C GLN A 556 -39.48 -14.42 27.32
N PRO A 557 -39.97 -14.83 26.13
CA PRO A 557 -39.86 -14.08 24.88
C PRO A 557 -40.65 -12.76 24.89
#